data_e168a876f09e38e757b626a2faae207d
#
_entry.id   e168a876f09e38e757b626a2faae207d
#
_cell.length_a   1.000
_cell.length_b   1.000
_cell.length_c   1.000
_cell.angle_alpha   90.00
_cell.angle_beta   90.00
_cell.angle_gamma   90.00
#
_symmetry.space_group_name_H-M   'P 1'
#
loop_
_entity.id
_entity.type
_entity.pdbx_description
1 polymer ?
#
loop_
_entity_poly.entity_id
_entity_poly.type
_entity_poly.pdbx_seq_one_letter_code
_entity_poly.pdbx_strand_id
1 'polypeptide(L)'
;LYMEDNVGALLNNPDLKPEKTIDYELGFAKKLTLSSALKMSLFYKELRDMIQVTNVLGAYPATYMMYQNIDFGTVKGFSTSYDLRRTGRVQMTTNYTLQFADGTGSSASSGYSLVNTGQPNLRTTIPLSYDQRHALSASVDYRYRTGDKYTGPVLWGVKVLEDAGANIMLSAG
;
A
#
# COMPACT_ATOMS: atom_id res chain seq x y z
N LEU A 1 -31.51 -19.72 -19.78
CA LEU A 1 -31.30 -18.31 -19.41
C LEU A 1 -32.55 -17.85 -18.67
N TYR A 2 -32.52 -17.87 -17.36
CA TYR A 2 -33.60 -17.27 -16.56
C TYR A 2 -33.34 -15.78 -16.48
N MET A 3 -34.07 -15.02 -17.30
CA MET A 3 -34.24 -13.60 -17.06
C MET A 3 -35.41 -13.47 -16.07
N GLU A 4 -35.12 -13.33 -14.81
CA GLU A 4 -36.13 -12.82 -13.88
C GLU A 4 -36.36 -11.34 -14.22
N ASP A 5 -37.63 -10.91 -14.19
CA ASP A 5 -38.10 -9.56 -14.50
C ASP A 5 -37.60 -8.50 -13.43
N ASN A 6 -36.43 -8.65 -12.93
CA ASN A 6 -35.81 -7.71 -11.99
C ASN A 6 -35.10 -6.59 -12.76
N VAL A 7 -35.85 -5.55 -13.08
CA VAL A 7 -35.29 -4.28 -13.54
C VAL A 7 -34.24 -3.81 -12.52
N GLY A 8 -32.97 -3.73 -12.94
CA GLY A 8 -31.85 -3.35 -12.07
C GLY A 8 -31.12 -4.51 -11.39
N ALA A 9 -31.42 -5.78 -11.74
CA ALA A 9 -30.64 -6.91 -11.24
C ALA A 9 -29.19 -6.85 -11.68
N LEU A 10 -28.27 -7.13 -10.76
CA LEU A 10 -26.86 -7.34 -11.07
C LEU A 10 -26.64 -8.76 -11.56
N LEU A 11 -26.30 -8.91 -12.83
CA LEU A 11 -26.08 -10.20 -13.46
C LEU A 11 -24.59 -10.57 -13.50
N ASN A 12 -24.31 -11.86 -13.40
CA ASN A 12 -22.97 -12.38 -13.57
C ASN A 12 -22.53 -12.30 -15.03
N ASN A 13 -21.28 -11.96 -15.26
CA ASN A 13 -20.65 -11.97 -16.57
C ASN A 13 -19.69 -13.16 -16.70
N PRO A 14 -20.02 -14.19 -17.51
CA PRO A 14 -19.15 -15.35 -17.70
C PRO A 14 -17.86 -15.01 -18.48
N ASP A 15 -17.81 -13.88 -19.18
CA ASP A 15 -16.66 -13.43 -19.99
C ASP A 15 -15.70 -12.54 -19.23
N LEU A 16 -15.84 -12.42 -17.89
CA LEU A 16 -14.91 -11.66 -17.07
C LEU A 16 -13.50 -12.23 -17.18
N LYS A 17 -12.56 -11.31 -17.45
CA LYS A 17 -11.13 -11.62 -17.41
C LYS A 17 -10.60 -11.39 -16.00
N PRO A 18 -9.53 -12.09 -15.59
CA PRO A 18 -8.84 -11.79 -14.35
C PRO A 18 -8.22 -10.39 -14.43
N GLU A 19 -8.28 -9.66 -13.31
CA GLU A 19 -7.56 -8.40 -13.14
C GLU A 19 -6.05 -8.65 -13.27
N LYS A 20 -5.34 -7.71 -13.87
CA LYS A 20 -3.92 -7.84 -14.18
C LYS A 20 -3.12 -6.68 -13.60
N THR A 21 -2.06 -7.02 -12.87
CA THR A 21 -1.06 -6.05 -12.42
C THR A 21 0.27 -6.30 -13.13
N ILE A 22 0.84 -5.25 -13.69
CA ILE A 22 2.21 -5.27 -14.24
C ILE A 22 3.04 -4.34 -13.37
N ASP A 23 4.12 -4.86 -12.79
CA ASP A 23 4.99 -4.13 -11.88
C ASP A 23 6.39 -3.98 -12.48
N TYR A 24 6.86 -2.75 -12.52
CA TYR A 24 8.20 -2.36 -12.92
C TYR A 24 8.90 -1.76 -11.71
N GLU A 25 10.02 -2.34 -11.32
CA GLU A 25 10.80 -1.86 -10.18
C GLU A 25 12.27 -1.71 -10.55
N LEU A 26 12.86 -0.60 -10.14
CA LEU A 26 14.29 -0.34 -10.22
C LEU A 26 14.82 -0.06 -8.83
N GLY A 27 15.66 -0.95 -8.31
CA GLY A 27 16.22 -0.86 -6.96
C GLY A 27 17.73 -0.57 -6.94
N PHE A 28 18.14 0.16 -5.92
CA PHE A 28 19.53 0.45 -5.60
C PHE A 28 19.77 0.18 -4.12
N ALA A 29 20.83 -0.56 -3.82
CA ALA A 29 21.24 -0.83 -2.45
C ALA A 29 22.73 -0.51 -2.26
N LYS A 30 23.05 0.24 -1.22
CA LYS A 30 24.43 0.61 -0.88
C LYS A 30 24.71 0.35 0.59
N LYS A 31 25.78 -0.37 0.87
CA LYS A 31 26.37 -0.47 2.18
C LYS A 31 27.13 0.84 2.46
N LEU A 32 26.71 1.61 3.44
CA LEU A 32 27.33 2.88 3.80
C LEU A 32 28.51 2.66 4.74
N THR A 33 28.32 1.77 5.74
CA THR A 33 29.34 1.36 6.69
C THR A 33 29.27 -0.15 6.91
N LEU A 34 30.14 -0.71 7.76
CA LEU A 34 30.08 -2.14 8.11
C LEU A 34 28.75 -2.53 8.80
N SER A 35 28.07 -1.57 9.39
CA SER A 35 26.84 -1.77 10.15
C SER A 35 25.62 -1.06 9.59
N SER A 36 25.74 -0.29 8.51
CA SER A 36 24.60 0.43 7.93
C SER A 36 24.48 0.24 6.43
N ALA A 37 23.22 0.20 5.98
CA ALA A 37 22.86 0.07 4.58
C ALA A 37 21.70 1.00 4.23
N LEU A 38 21.74 1.55 3.03
CA LEU A 38 20.66 2.32 2.40
C LEU A 38 20.14 1.53 1.21
N LYS A 39 18.83 1.40 1.10
CA LYS A 39 18.14 0.85 -0.06
C LYS A 39 17.18 1.90 -0.57
N MET A 40 17.07 2.01 -1.87
CA MET A 40 16.11 2.87 -2.55
C MET A 40 15.52 2.10 -3.72
N SER A 41 14.21 2.19 -3.95
CA SER A 41 13.59 1.65 -5.13
C SER A 41 12.57 2.62 -5.70
N LEU A 42 12.49 2.64 -7.02
CA LEU A 42 11.46 3.31 -7.80
C LEU A 42 10.54 2.23 -8.32
N PHE A 43 9.23 2.43 -8.22
CA PHE A 43 8.25 1.47 -8.72
C PHE A 43 7.17 2.16 -9.54
N TYR A 44 6.69 1.43 -10.54
CA TYR A 44 5.57 1.80 -11.38
C TYR A 44 4.72 0.55 -11.64
N LYS A 45 3.45 0.59 -11.22
CA LYS A 45 2.50 -0.52 -11.39
C LYS A 45 1.36 -0.07 -12.28
N GLU A 46 1.01 -0.92 -13.23
CA GLU A 46 -0.18 -0.76 -14.05
C GLU A 46 -1.24 -1.77 -13.58
N LEU A 47 -2.40 -1.27 -13.22
CA LEU A 47 -3.58 -2.06 -12.91
C LEU A 47 -4.46 -2.06 -14.14
N ARG A 48 -4.71 -3.23 -14.73
CA ARG A 48 -5.46 -3.40 -15.97
C ARG A 48 -6.61 -4.38 -15.76
N ASP A 49 -7.62 -4.24 -16.60
CA ASP A 49 -8.78 -5.12 -16.60
C ASP A 49 -9.48 -5.17 -15.23
N MET A 50 -9.41 -4.08 -14.47
CA MET A 50 -10.09 -3.99 -13.17
C MET A 50 -11.60 -4.08 -13.35
N ILE A 51 -12.25 -4.83 -12.47
CA ILE A 51 -13.66 -5.15 -12.56
C ILE A 51 -14.50 -4.02 -11.98
N GLN A 52 -15.55 -3.61 -12.69
CA GLN A 52 -16.50 -2.60 -12.26
C GLN A 52 -17.92 -2.97 -12.68
N VAL A 53 -18.92 -2.55 -11.89
CA VAL A 53 -20.33 -2.64 -12.24
C VAL A 53 -20.67 -1.59 -13.27
N THR A 54 -21.40 -1.97 -14.31
CA THR A 54 -21.89 -1.09 -15.38
C THR A 54 -23.33 -1.41 -15.76
N ASN A 55 -24.00 -0.44 -16.38
CA ASN A 55 -25.27 -0.65 -17.04
C ASN A 55 -25.06 -1.16 -18.48
N VAL A 56 -25.76 -2.21 -18.83
CA VAL A 56 -25.88 -2.66 -20.23
C VAL A 56 -27.06 -1.94 -20.87
N LEU A 57 -26.74 -0.82 -21.54
CA LEU A 57 -27.75 0.01 -22.22
C LEU A 57 -28.25 -0.68 -23.49
N GLY A 58 -29.53 -0.48 -23.79
CA GLY A 58 -30.15 -1.05 -24.99
C GLY A 58 -30.45 -2.54 -24.87
N ALA A 59 -30.34 -3.15 -23.72
CA ALA A 59 -30.75 -4.52 -23.48
C ALA A 59 -32.29 -4.62 -23.53
N TYR A 60 -32.80 -5.72 -24.13
CA TYR A 60 -34.23 -6.01 -24.20
C TYR A 60 -34.54 -7.20 -23.28
N PRO A 61 -35.63 -7.20 -22.50
CA PRO A 61 -36.67 -6.17 -22.41
C PRO A 61 -36.34 -4.97 -21.49
N ALA A 62 -35.29 -5.08 -20.68
CA ALA A 62 -34.93 -4.04 -19.75
C ALA A 62 -33.40 -3.90 -19.62
N THR A 63 -32.94 -2.70 -19.27
CA THR A 63 -31.54 -2.44 -18.89
C THR A 63 -31.19 -3.21 -17.61
N TYR A 64 -30.03 -3.82 -17.56
CA TYR A 64 -29.53 -4.53 -16.39
C TYR A 64 -28.09 -4.12 -16.08
N MET A 65 -27.65 -4.40 -14.86
CA MET A 65 -26.27 -4.18 -14.43
C MET A 65 -25.46 -5.48 -14.54
N MET A 66 -24.19 -5.35 -14.88
CA MET A 66 -23.25 -6.47 -14.88
C MET A 66 -21.83 -6.02 -14.55
N TYR A 67 -21.01 -6.96 -14.13
CA TYR A 67 -19.58 -6.75 -13.98
C TYR A 67 -18.85 -6.75 -15.32
N GLN A 68 -17.95 -5.80 -15.54
CA GLN A 68 -17.12 -5.72 -16.74
C GLN A 68 -15.68 -5.30 -16.37
N ASN A 69 -14.72 -5.73 -17.19
CA ASN A 69 -13.30 -5.33 -17.05
C ASN A 69 -13.06 -3.99 -17.77
N ILE A 70 -13.41 -2.91 -17.12
CA ILE A 70 -13.36 -1.58 -17.74
C ILE A 70 -12.46 -0.58 -17.00
N ASP A 71 -12.15 -0.85 -15.76
CA ASP A 71 -11.35 0.06 -14.96
C ASP A 71 -9.85 -0.20 -15.11
N PHE A 72 -9.08 0.81 -14.83
CA PHE A 72 -7.62 0.78 -14.83
C PHE A 72 -7.08 1.71 -13.75
N GLY A 73 -5.84 1.52 -13.40
CA GLY A 73 -5.14 2.38 -12.46
C GLY A 73 -3.64 2.34 -12.64
N THR A 74 -2.96 3.26 -12.00
CA THR A 74 -1.51 3.31 -11.92
C THR A 74 -1.08 3.61 -10.50
N VAL A 75 -0.04 2.93 -10.04
CA VAL A 75 0.62 3.22 -8.77
C VAL A 75 2.08 3.47 -9.05
N LYS A 76 2.57 4.65 -8.69
CA LYS A 76 3.95 5.05 -8.93
C LYS A 76 4.53 5.70 -7.69
N GLY A 77 5.82 5.50 -7.48
CA GLY A 77 6.45 6.09 -6.32
C GLY A 77 7.89 5.67 -6.14
N PHE A 78 8.42 6.03 -4.97
CA PHE A 78 9.70 5.52 -4.53
C PHE A 78 9.63 5.12 -3.06
N SER A 79 10.45 4.16 -2.70
CA SER A 79 10.69 3.78 -1.32
C SER A 79 12.17 3.94 -0.97
N THR A 80 12.44 4.28 0.28
CA THR A 80 13.79 4.28 0.83
C THR A 80 13.79 3.61 2.18
N SER A 81 14.82 2.80 2.44
CA SER A 81 15.00 2.10 3.69
C SER A 81 16.43 2.29 4.18
N TYR A 82 16.56 2.69 5.42
CA TYR A 82 17.84 2.80 6.10
C TYR A 82 17.89 1.85 7.28
N ASP A 83 18.85 0.94 7.27
CA ASP A 83 19.10 -0.03 8.31
C ASP A 83 20.43 0.23 8.98
N LEU A 84 20.43 0.46 10.29
CA LEU A 84 21.60 0.51 11.15
C LEU A 84 21.56 -0.68 12.11
N ARG A 85 22.45 -1.65 11.89
CA ARG A 85 22.67 -2.74 12.85
C ARG A 85 23.24 -2.16 14.14
N ARG A 86 23.02 -2.84 15.23
CA ARG A 86 23.48 -2.38 16.54
C ARG A 86 24.93 -1.94 16.53
N THR A 87 25.13 -0.64 16.62
CA THR A 87 26.42 0.02 16.68
C THR A 87 26.52 0.74 18.02
N GLY A 88 27.40 0.23 18.89
CA GLY A 88 27.41 0.69 20.27
C GLY A 88 26.11 0.31 20.99
N ARG A 89 25.27 1.28 21.31
CA ARG A 89 24.02 1.13 22.04
C ARG A 89 22.79 1.26 21.16
N VAL A 90 22.94 1.71 19.92
CA VAL A 90 21.84 2.08 19.04
C VAL A 90 21.68 1.08 17.91
N GLN A 91 20.44 0.71 17.63
CA GLN A 91 19.98 0.04 16.41
C GLN A 91 18.83 0.86 15.85
N MET A 92 18.75 1.01 14.52
CA MET A 92 17.72 1.82 13.88
C MET A 92 17.28 1.19 12.57
N THR A 93 16.00 1.20 12.32
CA THR A 93 15.42 0.88 11.00
C THR A 93 14.43 1.99 10.66
N THR A 94 14.56 2.55 9.47
CA THR A 94 13.66 3.60 8.99
C THR A 94 13.23 3.27 7.57
N ASN A 95 11.93 3.35 7.30
CA ASN A 95 11.37 3.17 5.98
C ASN A 95 10.51 4.38 5.65
N TYR A 96 10.66 4.88 4.45
CA TYR A 96 9.83 5.93 3.90
C TYR A 96 9.37 5.56 2.51
N THR A 97 8.10 5.76 2.23
CA THR A 97 7.51 5.56 0.91
C THR A 97 6.73 6.79 0.51
N LEU A 98 6.99 7.27 -0.70
CA LEU A 98 6.15 8.22 -1.41
C LEU A 98 5.47 7.47 -2.54
N GLN A 99 4.13 7.51 -2.57
CA GLN A 99 3.38 6.85 -3.63
C GLN A 99 2.23 7.74 -4.11
N PHE A 100 1.86 7.55 -5.37
CA PHE A 100 0.68 8.13 -6.00
C PHE A 100 -0.09 6.98 -6.64
N ALA A 101 -1.29 6.73 -6.17
CA ALA A 101 -2.17 5.69 -6.67
C ALA A 101 -3.42 6.32 -7.26
N ASP A 102 -3.52 6.35 -8.58
CA ASP A 102 -4.60 6.97 -9.32
C ASP A 102 -5.30 5.92 -10.21
N GLY A 103 -6.61 6.00 -10.34
CA GLY A 103 -7.37 5.07 -11.18
C GLY A 103 -8.80 5.50 -11.39
N THR A 104 -9.55 4.74 -12.14
CA THR A 104 -10.95 5.00 -12.47
C THR A 104 -11.93 4.41 -11.45
N GLY A 105 -11.46 3.53 -10.56
CA GLY A 105 -12.23 2.95 -9.47
C GLY A 105 -11.33 2.19 -8.50
N SER A 106 -11.70 2.17 -7.23
CA SER A 106 -10.93 1.51 -6.16
C SER A 106 -11.40 0.09 -5.85
N SER A 107 -12.59 -0.28 -6.31
CA SER A 107 -13.19 -1.60 -6.13
C SER A 107 -14.26 -1.85 -7.18
N ALA A 108 -14.65 -3.09 -7.37
CA ALA A 108 -15.69 -3.50 -8.33
C ALA A 108 -17.06 -2.82 -8.11
N SER A 109 -17.30 -2.27 -6.93
CA SER A 109 -18.54 -1.59 -6.57
C SER A 109 -18.42 -0.08 -6.43
N SER A 110 -17.25 0.53 -6.70
CA SER A 110 -17.06 1.97 -6.49
C SER A 110 -17.99 2.84 -7.36
N GLY A 111 -18.38 2.36 -8.53
CA GLY A 111 -19.36 3.02 -9.41
C GLY A 111 -20.82 2.61 -9.19
N TYR A 112 -21.12 1.68 -8.28
CA TYR A 112 -22.45 1.10 -8.14
C TYR A 112 -23.57 2.13 -7.93
N SER A 113 -23.36 3.13 -7.09
CA SER A 113 -24.36 4.15 -6.82
C SER A 113 -24.68 5.03 -8.04
N LEU A 114 -23.69 5.37 -8.85
CA LEU A 114 -23.87 6.11 -10.10
C LEU A 114 -24.64 5.27 -11.12
N VAL A 115 -24.26 4.01 -11.26
CA VAL A 115 -24.90 3.07 -12.19
C VAL A 115 -26.35 2.83 -11.80
N ASN A 116 -26.64 2.64 -10.50
CA ASN A 116 -27.99 2.41 -9.99
C ASN A 116 -28.93 3.61 -10.16
N THR A 117 -28.36 4.83 -10.14
CA THR A 117 -29.15 6.07 -10.39
C THR A 117 -29.22 6.46 -11.87
N GLY A 118 -28.69 5.63 -12.78
CA GLY A 118 -28.67 5.90 -14.21
C GLY A 118 -27.73 7.04 -14.62
N GLN A 119 -26.84 7.47 -13.74
CA GLN A 119 -25.86 8.50 -14.04
C GLN A 119 -24.70 7.93 -14.88
N PRO A 120 -24.18 8.72 -15.84
CA PRO A 120 -23.04 8.27 -16.62
C PRO A 120 -21.79 8.13 -15.74
N ASN A 121 -21.13 6.99 -15.80
CA ASN A 121 -19.83 6.80 -15.17
C ASN A 121 -18.75 7.47 -16.05
N LEU A 122 -18.44 8.71 -15.71
CA LEU A 122 -17.35 9.46 -16.34
C LEU A 122 -16.02 8.91 -15.79
N ARG A 123 -15.40 7.96 -16.44
CA ARG A 123 -14.12 7.33 -16.06
C ARG A 123 -12.99 8.37 -15.91
N THR A 124 -13.12 9.22 -14.92
CA THR A 124 -12.11 10.20 -14.55
C THR A 124 -11.12 9.54 -13.60
N THR A 125 -9.85 9.74 -13.85
CA THR A 125 -8.79 9.27 -12.94
C THR A 125 -8.83 10.06 -11.64
N ILE A 126 -9.02 9.38 -10.54
CA ILE A 126 -9.07 9.92 -9.18
C ILE A 126 -8.09 9.16 -8.29
N PRO A 127 -7.64 9.73 -7.17
CA PRO A 127 -6.87 8.98 -6.19
C PRO A 127 -7.65 7.76 -5.72
N LEU A 128 -6.97 6.61 -5.70
CA LEU A 128 -7.56 5.36 -5.22
C LEU A 128 -7.72 5.39 -3.69
N SER A 129 -8.66 4.63 -3.15
CA SER A 129 -8.98 4.63 -1.71
C SER A 129 -7.81 4.27 -0.80
N TYR A 130 -6.78 3.62 -1.35
CA TYR A 130 -5.54 3.27 -0.67
C TYR A 130 -4.36 4.17 -1.05
N ASP A 131 -4.63 5.34 -1.66
CA ASP A 131 -3.59 6.34 -1.95
C ASP A 131 -3.10 6.97 -0.65
N GLN A 132 -2.00 6.47 -0.14
CA GLN A 132 -1.28 7.02 1.00
C GLN A 132 0.00 7.67 0.50
N ARG A 133 -0.05 8.97 0.29
CA ARG A 133 1.03 9.71 -0.38
C ARG A 133 2.36 9.63 0.34
N HIS A 134 2.34 9.69 1.65
CA HIS A 134 3.52 9.61 2.49
C HIS A 134 3.33 8.52 3.53
N ALA A 135 4.23 7.57 3.60
CA ALA A 135 4.27 6.59 4.67
C ALA A 135 5.69 6.56 5.26
N LEU A 136 5.79 6.86 6.54
CA LEU A 136 7.03 6.83 7.29
C LEU A 136 6.91 5.84 8.45
N SER A 137 7.86 4.96 8.59
CA SER A 137 8.03 4.14 9.79
C SER A 137 9.47 4.18 10.25
N ALA A 138 9.69 4.39 11.53
CA ALA A 138 11.01 4.39 12.13
C ALA A 138 10.97 3.63 13.45
N SER A 139 11.98 2.82 13.69
CA SER A 139 12.21 2.13 14.96
C SER A 139 13.63 2.38 15.41
N VAL A 140 13.78 2.87 16.63
CA VAL A 140 15.08 3.11 17.28
C VAL A 140 15.12 2.32 18.57
N ASP A 141 16.04 1.40 18.68
CA ASP A 141 16.33 0.63 19.88
C ASP A 141 17.63 1.11 20.51
N TYR A 142 17.57 1.52 21.76
CA TYR A 142 18.71 1.92 22.57
C TYR A 142 18.86 0.94 23.73
N ARG A 143 20.02 0.30 23.87
CA ARG A 143 20.27 -0.69 24.93
C ARG A 143 21.63 -0.54 25.53
N TYR A 144 21.69 -0.59 26.87
CA TYR A 144 22.93 -0.74 27.61
C TYR A 144 23.45 -2.19 27.52
N ARG A 145 24.76 -2.33 27.46
CA ARG A 145 25.41 -3.64 27.41
C ARG A 145 25.67 -4.17 28.81
N THR A 146 25.94 -5.47 28.92
CA THR A 146 26.23 -6.19 30.15
C THR A 146 27.73 -6.23 30.43
N GLY A 147 28.10 -6.44 31.68
CA GLY A 147 29.47 -6.74 32.13
C GLY A 147 30.46 -5.57 31.93
N ASP A 148 31.66 -5.90 31.43
CA ASP A 148 32.76 -4.94 31.24
C ASP A 148 32.45 -3.92 30.12
N LYS A 149 31.47 -4.20 29.25
CA LYS A 149 31.05 -3.30 28.18
C LYS A 149 29.93 -2.35 28.61
N TYR A 150 29.54 -2.38 29.86
CA TYR A 150 28.57 -1.45 30.43
C TYR A 150 29.22 -0.06 30.61
N THR A 151 28.54 0.96 30.09
CA THR A 151 28.97 2.35 30.12
C THR A 151 27.85 3.26 30.60
N GLY A 152 26.89 2.71 31.36
CA GLY A 152 25.77 3.41 31.95
C GLY A 152 26.12 3.97 33.37
N PRO A 153 25.12 4.59 34.03
CA PRO A 153 25.26 5.09 35.39
C PRO A 153 25.46 3.97 36.40
N VAL A 154 26.42 4.18 37.30
CA VAL A 154 26.67 3.27 38.44
C VAL A 154 26.32 4.04 39.71
N LEU A 155 25.39 3.55 40.50
CA LEU A 155 24.95 4.09 41.76
C LEU A 155 25.32 3.11 42.88
N TRP A 156 26.08 3.55 43.86
CA TRP A 156 26.59 2.72 45.00
C TRP A 156 27.22 1.40 44.55
N GLY A 157 27.97 1.40 43.44
CA GLY A 157 28.64 0.21 42.93
C GLY A 157 27.74 -0.74 42.12
N VAL A 158 26.44 -0.44 42.01
CA VAL A 158 25.48 -1.20 41.20
C VAL A 158 25.27 -0.59 39.84
N LYS A 159 25.35 -1.40 38.78
CA LYS A 159 25.09 -1.01 37.39
C LYS A 159 23.57 -0.95 37.14
N VAL A 160 22.96 0.20 37.42
CA VAL A 160 21.48 0.35 37.53
C VAL A 160 20.75 0.05 36.23
N LEU A 161 21.37 0.33 35.06
CA LEU A 161 20.77 0.14 33.75
C LEU A 161 21.45 -0.98 32.94
N GLU A 162 22.10 -1.92 33.61
CA GLU A 162 22.66 -3.09 32.93
C GLU A 162 21.56 -3.89 32.27
N ASP A 163 21.73 -4.24 30.98
CA ASP A 163 20.72 -4.89 30.11
C ASP A 163 19.42 -4.09 29.90
N ALA A 164 19.31 -2.91 30.47
CA ALA A 164 18.15 -2.07 30.21
C ALA A 164 18.16 -1.52 28.78
N GLY A 165 17.01 -1.47 28.18
CA GLY A 165 16.81 -0.91 26.83
C GLY A 165 15.51 -0.14 26.72
N ALA A 166 15.48 0.77 25.73
CA ALA A 166 14.29 1.50 25.33
C ALA A 166 14.12 1.36 23.81
N ASN A 167 12.91 1.14 23.39
CA ASN A 167 12.53 1.14 21.99
C ASN A 167 11.51 2.25 21.72
N ILE A 168 11.76 3.02 20.66
CA ILE A 168 10.86 4.07 20.19
C ILE A 168 10.42 3.67 18.78
N MET A 169 9.12 3.61 18.57
CA MET A 169 8.52 3.41 17.26
C MET A 169 7.75 4.65 16.84
N LEU A 170 7.98 5.10 15.62
CA LEU A 170 7.26 6.19 14.98
C LEU A 170 6.61 5.66 13.71
N SER A 171 5.33 5.97 13.50
CA SER A 171 4.60 5.71 12.28
C SER A 171 3.77 6.92 11.92
N ALA A 172 3.83 7.33 10.66
CA ALA A 172 3.07 8.45 10.11
C ALA A 172 2.72 8.15 8.65
N GLY A 173 1.51 8.60 8.22
CA GLY A 173 1.02 8.41 6.86
C GLY A 173 -0.31 9.08 6.63
#